data_4b74aac4a53101d540684cbb07b3c0fb
#
_entry.id   4b74aac4a53101d540684cbb07b3c0fb
#
_cell.length_a   1.000
_cell.length_b   1.000
_cell.length_c   1.000
_cell.angle_alpha   90.00
_cell.angle_beta   90.00
_cell.angle_gamma   90.00
#
_symmetry.space_group_name_H-M   'P 1'
#
loop_
_entity.id
_entity.type
_entity.pdbx_description
1 polymer ?
#
loop_
_entity_poly.entity_id
_entity_poly.type
_entity_poly.pdbx_seq_one_letter_code
_entity_poly.pdbx_strand_id
1 'polypeptide(L)'
;YRKIVEPFFRRALKPEMIEQVEQLIGDALIDAVARDSIEIVRDFALPIQSRALAILLNVPPTEAERWIRWGIHVFRDPKTGEKGSQLDSYIQEQLDRAEKEPGEDFFRALTQATFQGRSLTRGEMEGFANLTFAGGRDTVINTITAIVAYFSSHIQKLDSIRKEPKIIPTAAEEFVRVITPLTHIGRKCPVDTE
;
A
#
# COMPACT_ATOMS: atom_id res chain seq x y z
N TYR A 1 14.26 5.81 -13.22
CA TYR A 1 13.76 5.07 -12.04
C TYR A 1 12.28 4.69 -12.18
N ARG A 2 11.33 5.64 -12.44
CA ARG A 2 9.89 5.35 -12.50
C ARG A 2 9.52 4.15 -13.39
N LYS A 3 10.14 4.03 -14.57
CA LYS A 3 9.91 2.92 -15.51
C LYS A 3 10.20 1.53 -14.96
N ILE A 4 10.99 1.42 -13.89
CA ILE A 4 11.34 0.13 -13.26
C ILE A 4 10.13 -0.42 -12.49
N VAL A 5 9.42 0.41 -11.76
CA VAL A 5 8.30 -0.01 -10.90
C VAL A 5 6.93 0.16 -11.56
N GLU A 6 6.82 0.96 -12.62
CA GLU A 6 5.57 1.22 -13.32
C GLU A 6 4.81 -0.04 -13.77
N PRO A 7 5.46 -1.12 -14.26
CA PRO A 7 4.75 -2.34 -14.65
C PRO A 7 3.95 -2.97 -13.50
N PHE A 8 4.45 -2.90 -12.26
CA PHE A 8 3.73 -3.40 -11.09
C PHE A 8 2.52 -2.53 -10.75
N PHE A 9 2.68 -1.21 -10.76
CA PHE A 9 1.55 -0.31 -10.50
C PHE A 9 0.47 -0.40 -11.59
N ARG A 10 0.84 -0.66 -12.85
CA ARG A 10 -0.12 -0.91 -13.92
C ARG A 10 -0.93 -2.20 -13.74
N ARG A 11 -0.47 -3.15 -12.93
CA ARG A 11 -1.26 -4.35 -12.58
C ARG A 11 -2.58 -3.99 -11.91
N ALA A 12 -2.64 -2.90 -11.15
CA ALA A 12 -3.87 -2.42 -10.52
C ALA A 12 -4.99 -2.08 -11.52
N LEU A 13 -4.65 -1.90 -12.80
CA LEU A 13 -5.62 -1.63 -13.87
C LEU A 13 -6.08 -2.91 -14.60
N LYS A 14 -5.54 -4.07 -14.26
CA LYS A 14 -5.92 -5.34 -14.87
C LYS A 14 -7.22 -5.87 -14.27
N PRO A 15 -8.16 -6.35 -15.12
CA PRO A 15 -9.44 -6.87 -14.63
C PRO A 15 -9.30 -7.94 -13.56
N GLU A 16 -8.33 -8.85 -13.71
CA GLU A 16 -8.10 -9.95 -12.76
C GLU A 16 -7.68 -9.44 -11.37
N MET A 17 -6.91 -8.36 -11.32
CA MET A 17 -6.53 -7.76 -10.05
C MET A 17 -7.70 -6.99 -9.42
N ILE A 18 -8.48 -6.29 -10.23
CA ILE A 18 -9.68 -5.59 -9.76
C ILE A 18 -10.64 -6.60 -9.13
N GLU A 19 -10.93 -7.71 -9.80
CA GLU A 19 -11.80 -8.77 -9.29
C GLU A 19 -11.29 -9.36 -7.97
N GLN A 20 -9.97 -9.65 -7.87
CA GLN A 20 -9.38 -10.15 -6.63
C GLN A 20 -9.52 -9.15 -5.46
N VAL A 21 -9.33 -7.85 -5.73
CA VAL A 21 -9.47 -6.82 -4.70
C VAL A 21 -10.95 -6.59 -4.33
N GLU A 22 -11.87 -6.65 -5.28
CA GLU A 22 -13.31 -6.60 -5.03
C GLU A 22 -13.77 -7.78 -4.15
N GLN A 23 -13.32 -8.99 -4.44
CA GLN A 23 -13.60 -10.16 -3.62
C GLN A 23 -13.03 -9.98 -2.19
N LEU A 24 -11.78 -9.55 -2.06
CA LEU A 24 -11.14 -9.26 -0.78
C LEU A 24 -11.95 -8.25 0.05
N ILE A 25 -12.42 -7.18 -0.57
CA ILE A 25 -13.24 -6.16 0.09
C ILE A 25 -14.61 -6.73 0.47
N GLY A 26 -15.22 -7.53 -0.41
CA GLY A 26 -16.49 -8.20 -0.15
C GLY A 26 -16.43 -9.09 1.09
N ASP A 27 -15.40 -9.94 1.18
CA ASP A 27 -15.17 -10.82 2.32
C ASP A 27 -14.96 -10.03 3.63
N ALA A 28 -14.15 -8.96 3.55
CA ALA A 28 -13.91 -8.08 4.70
C ALA A 28 -15.18 -7.34 5.16
N LEU A 29 -16.08 -6.98 4.23
CA LEU A 29 -17.36 -6.37 4.56
C LEU A 29 -18.32 -7.38 5.22
N ILE A 30 -18.37 -8.61 4.73
CA ILE A 30 -19.19 -9.69 5.32
C ILE A 30 -18.74 -9.93 6.77
N ASP A 31 -17.44 -10.04 7.00
CA ASP A 31 -16.89 -10.21 8.35
C ASP A 31 -17.17 -8.99 9.26
N ALA A 32 -17.08 -7.79 8.72
CA ALA A 32 -17.33 -6.56 9.48
C ALA A 32 -18.79 -6.44 9.92
N VAL A 33 -19.76 -6.71 9.03
CA VAL A 33 -21.20 -6.59 9.34
C VAL A 33 -21.70 -7.72 10.22
N ALA A 34 -20.97 -8.84 10.33
CA ALA A 34 -21.29 -9.93 11.24
C ALA A 34 -20.96 -9.63 12.71
N ARG A 35 -20.28 -8.52 12.99
CA ARG A 35 -19.86 -8.07 14.33
C ARG A 35 -20.70 -6.88 14.80
N ASP A 36 -20.92 -6.76 16.10
CA ASP A 36 -21.62 -5.61 16.69
C ASP A 36 -20.85 -4.30 16.51
N SER A 37 -19.51 -4.37 16.53
CA SER A 37 -18.60 -3.26 16.30
C SER A 37 -17.25 -3.73 15.76
N ILE A 38 -16.56 -2.87 15.05
CA ILE A 38 -15.19 -3.09 14.56
C ILE A 38 -14.31 -1.88 14.85
N GLU A 39 -13.02 -2.11 15.02
CA GLU A 39 -12.01 -1.04 14.99
C GLU A 39 -11.57 -0.86 13.54
N ILE A 40 -11.93 0.27 12.93
CA ILE A 40 -11.82 0.49 11.49
C ILE A 40 -10.41 0.34 10.92
N VAL A 41 -9.39 0.70 11.68
CA VAL A 41 -8.00 0.59 11.22
C VAL A 41 -7.52 -0.85 11.27
N ARG A 42 -7.61 -1.50 12.43
CA ARG A 42 -7.04 -2.84 12.65
C ARG A 42 -7.89 -3.96 12.05
N ASP A 43 -9.21 -3.83 12.13
CA ASP A 43 -10.12 -4.91 11.73
C ASP A 43 -10.53 -4.81 10.26
N PHE A 44 -10.31 -3.66 9.59
CA PHE A 44 -10.77 -3.42 8.23
C PHE A 44 -9.70 -2.83 7.31
N ALA A 45 -9.24 -1.59 7.57
CA ALA A 45 -8.38 -0.88 6.63
C ALA A 45 -6.99 -1.52 6.47
N LEU A 46 -6.34 -1.90 7.57
CA LEU A 46 -5.03 -2.54 7.55
C LEU A 46 -5.03 -3.93 6.89
N PRO A 47 -5.98 -4.84 7.18
CA PRO A 47 -6.09 -6.11 6.47
C PRO A 47 -6.32 -5.96 4.97
N ILE A 48 -7.25 -5.10 4.55
CA ILE A 48 -7.54 -4.83 3.13
C ILE A 48 -6.29 -4.28 2.44
N GLN A 49 -5.69 -3.24 3.01
CA GLN A 49 -4.49 -2.63 2.44
C GLN A 49 -3.35 -3.64 2.30
N SER A 50 -3.06 -4.43 3.34
CA SER A 50 -1.93 -5.37 3.32
C SER A 50 -2.14 -6.48 2.28
N ARG A 51 -3.34 -7.03 2.19
CA ARG A 51 -3.67 -8.08 1.20
C ARG A 51 -3.70 -7.54 -0.22
N ALA A 52 -4.27 -6.35 -0.44
CA ALA A 52 -4.24 -5.69 -1.75
C ALA A 52 -2.81 -5.37 -2.20
N LEU A 53 -1.94 -4.93 -1.28
CA LEU A 53 -0.53 -4.69 -1.58
C LEU A 53 0.19 -6.02 -1.94
N ALA A 54 -0.09 -7.11 -1.26
CA ALA A 54 0.49 -8.42 -1.60
C ALA A 54 0.08 -8.88 -3.01
N ILE A 55 -1.18 -8.69 -3.39
CA ILE A 55 -1.66 -8.95 -4.76
C ILE A 55 -0.91 -8.05 -5.75
N LEU A 56 -0.79 -6.75 -5.47
CA LEU A 56 -0.08 -5.81 -6.34
C LEU A 56 1.37 -6.20 -6.56
N LEU A 57 2.08 -6.57 -5.49
CA LEU A 57 3.50 -6.95 -5.52
C LEU A 57 3.71 -8.38 -6.02
N ASN A 58 2.65 -9.14 -6.24
CA ASN A 58 2.69 -10.54 -6.64
C ASN A 58 3.45 -11.44 -5.66
N VAL A 59 3.32 -11.17 -4.37
CA VAL A 59 3.93 -11.98 -3.31
C VAL A 59 2.87 -12.92 -2.69
N PRO A 60 3.29 -14.01 -2.02
CA PRO A 60 2.35 -14.93 -1.37
C PRO A 60 1.42 -14.23 -0.38
N PRO A 61 0.15 -14.65 -0.25
CA PRO A 61 -0.81 -14.06 0.71
C PRO A 61 -0.31 -14.10 2.16
N THR A 62 0.53 -15.06 2.51
CA THR A 62 1.15 -15.19 3.83
C THR A 62 1.99 -13.97 4.23
N GLU A 63 2.54 -13.25 3.24
CA GLU A 63 3.28 -12.00 3.48
C GLU A 63 2.35 -10.90 3.99
N ALA A 64 1.14 -10.80 3.47
CA ALA A 64 0.15 -9.84 3.97
C ALA A 64 -0.17 -10.09 5.45
N GLU A 65 -0.32 -11.35 5.86
CA GLU A 65 -0.56 -11.70 7.26
C GLU A 65 0.63 -11.35 8.16
N ARG A 66 1.86 -11.43 7.64
CA ARG A 66 3.05 -10.94 8.33
C ARG A 66 3.00 -9.42 8.54
N TRP A 67 2.62 -8.66 7.50
CA TRP A 67 2.51 -7.20 7.56
C TRP A 67 1.37 -6.71 8.45
N ILE A 68 0.27 -7.43 8.52
CA ILE A 68 -0.84 -7.15 9.44
C ILE A 68 -0.37 -7.25 10.90
N ARG A 69 0.42 -8.29 11.24
CA ARG A 69 0.98 -8.46 12.58
C ARG A 69 1.93 -7.36 13.02
N TRP A 70 2.58 -6.65 12.10
CA TRP A 70 3.40 -5.50 12.44
C TRP A 70 2.57 -4.30 12.96
N GLY A 71 1.29 -4.25 12.66
CA GLY A 71 0.43 -3.11 12.97
C GLY A 71 0.71 -1.91 12.05
N ILE A 72 0.39 -0.71 12.51
CA ILE A 72 0.44 0.52 11.69
C ILE A 72 1.78 1.26 11.77
N HIS A 73 2.64 0.97 12.74
CA HIS A 73 3.88 1.74 13.01
C HIS A 73 5.14 1.03 12.49
N VAL A 74 5.20 0.73 11.19
CA VAL A 74 6.33 -0.01 10.61
C VAL A 74 7.54 0.86 10.26
N PHE A 75 7.34 2.16 10.02
CA PHE A 75 8.41 3.07 9.60
C PHE A 75 9.16 3.71 10.76
N ARG A 76 8.51 3.83 11.91
CA ARG A 76 9.10 4.37 13.15
C ARG A 76 8.56 3.64 14.36
N ASP A 77 9.42 3.39 15.32
CA ASP A 77 9.00 2.93 16.64
C ASP A 77 8.21 4.06 17.33
N PRO A 78 6.96 3.84 17.76
CA PRO A 78 6.15 4.89 18.38
C PRO A 78 6.68 5.36 19.74
N LYS A 79 7.52 4.56 20.41
CA LYS A 79 8.08 4.88 21.72
C LYS A 79 9.40 5.62 21.63
N THR A 80 10.29 5.20 20.72
CA THR A 80 11.64 5.77 20.59
C THR A 80 11.74 6.80 19.47
N GLY A 81 10.82 6.79 18.51
CA GLY A 81 10.88 7.60 17.30
C GLY A 81 11.95 7.14 16.29
N GLU A 82 12.68 6.07 16.61
CA GLU A 82 13.70 5.50 15.74
C GLU A 82 13.09 4.83 14.51
N LYS A 83 13.91 4.65 13.47
CA LYS A 83 13.51 3.96 12.26
C LYS A 83 13.13 2.51 12.58
N GLY A 84 11.96 2.08 12.10
CA GLY A 84 11.50 0.72 12.28
C GLY A 84 12.42 -0.29 11.57
N SER A 85 12.89 -1.29 12.29
CA SER A 85 13.79 -2.32 11.76
C SER A 85 13.06 -3.47 11.05
N GLN A 86 11.79 -3.70 11.36
CA GLN A 86 11.02 -4.84 10.85
C GLN A 86 10.87 -4.81 9.33
N LEU A 87 10.53 -3.64 8.78
CA LEU A 87 10.39 -3.48 7.32
C LEU A 87 11.74 -3.58 6.62
N ASP A 88 12.79 -2.99 7.16
CA ASP A 88 14.13 -3.07 6.57
C ASP A 88 14.63 -4.53 6.53
N SER A 89 14.50 -5.25 7.65
CA SER A 89 14.88 -6.68 7.70
C SER A 89 14.07 -7.53 6.73
N TYR A 90 12.78 -7.26 6.60
CA TYR A 90 11.91 -7.92 5.65
C TYR A 90 12.34 -7.68 4.19
N ILE A 91 12.62 -6.42 3.84
CA ILE A 91 13.06 -6.07 2.49
C ILE A 91 14.38 -6.80 2.15
N GLN A 92 15.32 -6.83 3.08
CA GLN A 92 16.59 -7.54 2.89
C GLN A 92 16.37 -9.04 2.68
N GLU A 93 15.55 -9.68 3.52
CA GLU A 93 15.17 -11.09 3.39
C GLU A 93 14.53 -11.39 2.03
N GLN A 94 13.59 -10.56 1.57
CA GLN A 94 12.92 -10.77 0.29
C GLN A 94 13.86 -10.58 -0.91
N LEU A 95 14.77 -9.62 -0.84
CA LEU A 95 15.77 -9.43 -1.88
C LEU A 95 16.78 -10.60 -1.92
N ASP A 96 17.23 -11.09 -0.76
CA ASP A 96 18.10 -12.26 -0.66
C ASP A 96 17.46 -13.53 -1.22
N ARG A 97 16.16 -13.71 -0.96
CA ARG A 97 15.37 -14.79 -1.58
C ARG A 97 15.29 -14.60 -3.09
N ALA A 98 14.93 -13.39 -3.53
CA ALA A 98 14.75 -13.08 -4.94
C ALA A 98 16.03 -13.21 -5.78
N GLU A 99 17.22 -13.05 -5.20
CA GLU A 99 18.48 -13.30 -5.86
C GLU A 99 18.73 -14.78 -6.13
N LYS A 100 18.24 -15.66 -5.25
CA LYS A 100 18.53 -17.12 -5.27
C LYS A 100 17.42 -17.92 -5.96
N GLU A 101 16.18 -17.47 -5.88
CA GLU A 101 15.01 -18.21 -6.32
C GLU A 101 14.37 -17.56 -7.56
N PRO A 102 13.87 -18.36 -8.52
CA PRO A 102 13.07 -17.83 -9.62
C PRO A 102 11.73 -17.29 -9.11
N GLY A 103 11.18 -16.30 -9.82
CA GLY A 103 9.88 -15.72 -9.45
C GLY A 103 9.48 -14.60 -10.40
N GLU A 104 8.23 -14.15 -10.24
CA GLU A 104 7.66 -13.04 -11.02
C GLU A 104 7.14 -11.93 -10.09
N ASP A 105 7.57 -11.94 -8.83
CA ASP A 105 7.20 -10.94 -7.85
C ASP A 105 8.03 -9.65 -7.98
N PHE A 106 7.60 -8.64 -7.25
CA PHE A 106 8.21 -7.32 -7.24
C PHE A 106 9.71 -7.35 -6.88
N PHE A 107 10.11 -8.15 -5.88
CA PHE A 107 11.50 -8.22 -5.44
C PHE A 107 12.38 -8.86 -6.52
N ARG A 108 11.88 -9.92 -7.17
CA ARG A 108 12.58 -10.54 -8.30
C ARG A 108 12.77 -9.57 -9.45
N ALA A 109 11.76 -8.77 -9.77
CA ALA A 109 11.89 -7.76 -10.81
C ALA A 109 12.93 -6.69 -10.47
N LEU A 110 13.06 -6.29 -9.21
CA LEU A 110 14.11 -5.37 -8.78
C LEU A 110 15.53 -5.96 -8.99
N THR A 111 15.73 -7.25 -8.68
CA THR A 111 17.05 -7.90 -8.88
C THR A 111 17.46 -8.00 -10.35
N GLN A 112 16.48 -7.98 -11.26
CA GLN A 112 16.71 -8.04 -12.70
C GLN A 112 16.71 -6.67 -13.38
N ALA A 113 16.33 -5.62 -12.66
CA ALA A 113 16.17 -4.30 -13.22
C ALA A 113 17.53 -3.64 -13.54
N THR A 114 17.52 -2.86 -14.63
CA THR A 114 18.67 -2.06 -15.04
C THR A 114 18.34 -0.57 -15.06
N PHE A 115 19.33 0.24 -14.77
CA PHE A 115 19.25 1.68 -14.85
C PHE A 115 20.53 2.23 -15.53
N GLN A 116 20.37 2.97 -16.61
CA GLN A 116 21.49 3.52 -17.38
C GLN A 116 22.54 2.46 -17.79
N GLY A 117 22.09 1.28 -18.23
CA GLY A 117 22.94 0.20 -18.72
C GLY A 117 23.63 -0.65 -17.64
N ARG A 118 23.38 -0.41 -16.35
CA ARG A 118 23.87 -1.22 -15.24
C ARG A 118 22.75 -1.82 -14.41
N SER A 119 23.02 -2.91 -13.71
CA SER A 119 22.11 -3.45 -12.70
C SER A 119 21.94 -2.46 -11.54
N LEU A 120 20.79 -2.53 -10.87
CA LEU A 120 20.57 -1.78 -9.64
C LEU A 120 21.54 -2.25 -8.56
N THR A 121 22.02 -1.33 -7.75
CA THR A 121 22.73 -1.66 -6.51
C THR A 121 21.73 -2.15 -5.46
N ARG A 122 22.23 -2.86 -4.44
CA ARG A 122 21.41 -3.32 -3.31
C ARG A 122 20.66 -2.17 -2.65
N GLY A 123 21.34 -1.06 -2.37
CA GLY A 123 20.71 0.12 -1.77
C GLY A 123 19.64 0.77 -2.65
N GLU A 124 19.78 0.72 -3.98
CA GLU A 124 18.71 1.19 -4.90
C GLU A 124 17.50 0.26 -4.84
N MET A 125 17.69 -1.06 -4.82
CA MET A 125 16.59 -2.03 -4.67
C MET A 125 15.86 -1.86 -3.34
N GLU A 126 16.59 -1.71 -2.24
CA GLU A 126 16.02 -1.42 -0.91
C GLU A 126 15.25 -0.10 -0.91
N GLY A 127 15.78 0.94 -1.57
CA GLY A 127 15.12 2.23 -1.73
C GLY A 127 13.78 2.13 -2.49
N PHE A 128 13.74 1.37 -3.59
CA PHE A 128 12.49 1.10 -4.32
C PHE A 128 11.46 0.37 -3.46
N ALA A 129 11.89 -0.67 -2.75
CA ALA A 129 11.01 -1.44 -1.88
C ALA A 129 10.46 -0.57 -0.73
N ASN A 130 11.33 0.16 -0.04
CA ASN A 130 10.91 1.09 1.02
C ASN A 130 9.90 2.13 0.52
N LEU A 131 10.16 2.74 -0.65
CA LEU A 131 9.26 3.73 -1.23
C LEU A 131 7.90 3.12 -1.59
N THR A 132 7.88 1.89 -2.08
CA THR A 132 6.64 1.18 -2.42
C THR A 132 5.80 0.90 -1.19
N PHE A 133 6.41 0.46 -0.09
CA PHE A 133 5.72 0.30 1.19
C PHE A 133 5.27 1.64 1.77
N ALA A 134 6.10 2.68 1.72
CA ALA A 134 5.76 4.01 2.23
C ALA A 134 4.55 4.61 1.49
N GLY A 135 4.50 4.48 0.17
CA GLY A 135 3.38 4.98 -0.62
C GLY A 135 2.13 4.10 -0.57
N GLY A 136 2.31 2.79 -0.43
CA GLY A 136 1.21 1.81 -0.54
C GLY A 136 0.57 1.39 0.79
N ARG A 137 1.05 1.86 1.94
CA ARG A 137 0.57 1.41 3.24
C ARG A 137 -0.23 2.48 3.98
N ASP A 138 0.43 3.39 4.65
CA ASP A 138 -0.22 4.32 5.58
C ASP A 138 -1.20 5.26 4.88
N THR A 139 -0.88 5.70 3.67
CA THR A 139 -1.75 6.56 2.87
C THR A 139 -3.08 5.90 2.53
N VAL A 140 -3.05 4.60 2.20
CA VAL A 140 -4.25 3.82 1.86
C VAL A 140 -5.09 3.57 3.12
N ILE A 141 -4.46 3.15 4.22
CA ILE A 141 -5.13 2.93 5.51
C ILE A 141 -5.83 4.23 5.96
N ASN A 142 -5.11 5.35 5.94
CA ASN A 142 -5.65 6.65 6.35
C ASN A 142 -6.80 7.10 5.46
N THR A 143 -6.70 6.87 4.14
CA THR A 143 -7.77 7.22 3.20
C THR A 143 -9.04 6.41 3.46
N ILE A 144 -8.94 5.09 3.59
CA ILE A 144 -10.08 4.21 3.90
C ILE A 144 -10.73 4.65 5.22
N THR A 145 -9.92 4.83 6.26
CA THR A 145 -10.40 5.23 7.59
C THR A 145 -11.13 6.57 7.55
N ALA A 146 -10.56 7.56 6.86
CA ALA A 146 -11.16 8.89 6.77
C ALA A 146 -12.45 8.89 5.93
N ILE A 147 -12.55 8.08 4.88
CA ILE A 147 -13.79 7.91 4.11
C ILE A 147 -14.90 7.33 4.99
N VAL A 148 -14.61 6.28 5.77
CA VAL A 148 -15.59 5.68 6.68
C VAL A 148 -16.00 6.69 7.77
N ALA A 149 -15.05 7.40 8.37
CA ALA A 149 -15.34 8.45 9.36
C ALA A 149 -16.19 9.58 8.78
N TYR A 150 -15.93 9.98 7.55
CA TYR A 150 -16.76 10.98 6.87
C TYR A 150 -18.19 10.52 6.70
N PHE A 151 -18.41 9.32 6.15
CA PHE A 151 -19.77 8.82 5.91
C PHE A 151 -20.53 8.44 7.19
N SER A 152 -19.82 8.06 8.27
CA SER A 152 -20.46 7.85 9.57
C SER A 152 -21.14 9.12 10.09
N SER A 153 -20.59 10.29 9.77
CA SER A 153 -21.14 11.61 10.14
C SER A 153 -22.02 12.23 9.05
N HIS A 154 -22.04 11.68 7.83
CA HIS A 154 -22.74 12.23 6.67
C HIS A 154 -23.50 11.16 5.89
N ILE A 155 -24.35 10.40 6.60
CA ILE A 155 -25.08 9.26 6.03
C ILE A 155 -25.89 9.62 4.78
N GLN A 156 -26.46 10.83 4.74
CA GLN A 156 -27.25 11.32 3.59
C GLN A 156 -26.39 11.44 2.31
N LYS A 157 -25.09 11.74 2.46
CA LYS A 157 -24.16 11.79 1.33
C LYS A 157 -23.86 10.39 0.79
N LEU A 158 -23.78 9.40 1.68
CA LEU A 158 -23.65 8.00 1.29
C LEU A 158 -24.88 7.55 0.47
N ASP A 159 -26.08 7.92 0.88
CA ASP A 159 -27.31 7.62 0.14
C ASP A 159 -27.33 8.27 -1.26
N SER A 160 -26.73 9.44 -1.40
CA SER A 160 -26.59 10.10 -2.71
C SER A 160 -25.67 9.30 -3.63
N ILE A 161 -24.56 8.79 -3.12
CA ILE A 161 -23.64 7.93 -3.89
C ILE A 161 -24.28 6.60 -4.27
N ARG A 162 -25.06 5.99 -3.36
CA ARG A 162 -25.82 4.76 -3.63
C ARG A 162 -26.83 4.92 -4.76
N LYS A 163 -27.46 6.09 -4.87
CA LYS A 163 -28.43 6.41 -5.94
C LYS A 163 -27.76 6.65 -7.29
N GLU A 164 -26.50 7.09 -7.29
CA GLU A 164 -25.76 7.41 -8.50
C GLU A 164 -24.33 6.83 -8.45
N PRO A 165 -24.15 5.50 -8.59
CA PRO A 165 -22.84 4.86 -8.48
C PRO A 165 -21.77 5.36 -9.46
N LYS A 166 -22.21 6.00 -10.56
CA LYS A 166 -21.29 6.58 -11.58
C LYS A 166 -20.34 7.64 -11.03
N ILE A 167 -20.70 8.28 -9.92
CA ILE A 167 -19.87 9.32 -9.27
C ILE A 167 -18.78 8.74 -8.38
N ILE A 168 -18.79 7.43 -8.09
CA ILE A 168 -17.83 6.80 -7.16
C ILE A 168 -16.37 7.09 -7.55
N PRO A 169 -15.92 6.93 -8.81
CA PRO A 169 -14.54 7.23 -9.16
C PRO A 169 -14.15 8.68 -8.87
N THR A 170 -14.98 9.65 -9.27
CA THR A 170 -14.73 11.08 -9.00
C THR A 170 -14.78 11.40 -7.52
N ALA A 171 -15.69 10.77 -6.77
CA ALA A 171 -15.76 10.93 -5.32
C ALA A 171 -14.52 10.38 -4.63
N ALA A 172 -13.97 9.25 -5.10
CA ALA A 172 -12.73 8.67 -4.57
C ALA A 172 -11.54 9.62 -4.78
N GLU A 173 -11.41 10.22 -5.97
CA GLU A 173 -10.37 11.22 -6.26
C GLU A 173 -10.52 12.45 -5.36
N GLU A 174 -11.74 12.93 -5.14
CA GLU A 174 -12.02 14.07 -4.29
C GLU A 174 -11.72 13.76 -2.81
N PHE A 175 -11.99 12.56 -2.34
CA PHE A 175 -11.58 12.14 -1.01
C PHE A 175 -10.06 12.16 -0.85
N VAL A 176 -9.30 11.62 -1.80
CA VAL A 176 -7.83 11.66 -1.77
C VAL A 176 -7.34 13.11 -1.75
N ARG A 177 -7.95 14.01 -2.55
CA ARG A 177 -7.60 15.41 -2.60
C ARG A 177 -7.84 16.12 -1.26
N VAL A 178 -8.99 15.91 -0.63
CA VAL A 178 -9.39 16.60 0.60
C VAL A 178 -8.67 16.03 1.83
N ILE A 179 -8.58 14.70 1.92
CA ILE A 179 -7.91 14.02 3.04
C ILE A 179 -6.42 14.30 3.04
N THR A 180 -5.82 14.39 1.85
CA THR A 180 -4.38 14.61 1.68
C THR A 180 -3.59 13.66 2.60
N PRO A 181 -3.64 12.33 2.39
CA PRO A 181 -3.11 11.34 3.33
C PRO A 181 -1.59 11.45 3.53
N LEU A 182 -0.91 12.17 2.64
CA LEU A 182 0.47 12.61 2.80
C LEU A 182 0.54 14.13 2.64
N THR A 183 0.69 14.83 3.75
CA THR A 183 0.57 16.30 3.82
C THR A 183 1.76 17.04 3.20
N HIS A 184 2.95 16.44 3.18
CA HIS A 184 4.15 17.02 2.59
C HIS A 184 5.18 15.96 2.18
N ILE A 185 5.95 16.26 1.16
CA ILE A 185 7.10 15.47 0.72
C ILE A 185 8.32 16.38 0.64
N GLY A 186 9.33 16.08 1.45
CA GLY A 186 10.62 16.77 1.40
C GLY A 186 11.54 16.18 0.33
N ARG A 187 12.40 17.03 -0.23
CA ARG A 187 13.55 16.63 -1.03
C ARG A 187 14.79 17.31 -0.49
N LYS A 188 15.88 16.56 -0.41
CA LYS A 188 17.19 17.10 -0.06
C LYS A 188 17.98 17.32 -1.34
N CYS A 189 18.52 18.52 -1.52
CA CYS A 189 19.50 18.75 -2.58
C CYS A 189 20.83 18.08 -2.19
N PRO A 190 21.38 17.17 -3.01
CA PRO A 190 22.59 16.44 -2.67
C PRO A 190 23.88 17.23 -2.89
N VAL A 191 23.79 18.38 -3.53
CA VAL A 191 24.91 19.30 -3.82
C VAL A 191 24.56 20.69 -3.35
N ASP A 192 25.57 21.44 -2.95
CA ASP A 192 25.39 22.85 -2.62
C ASP A 192 24.99 23.62 -3.89
N THR A 193 23.92 24.40 -3.79
CA THR A 193 23.41 25.25 -4.87
C THR A 193 23.42 26.69 -4.39
N GLU A 194 23.96 27.59 -5.22
CA GLU A 194 23.84 29.04 -5.04
C GLU A 194 22.42 29.52 -5.36
#